data_08e68c3ee661c93601460bf83c142372
#
_entry.id   08e68c3ee661c93601460bf83c142372
#
_cell.length_a   1.000
_cell.length_b   1.000
_cell.length_c   1.000
_cell.angle_alpha   90.00
_cell.angle_beta   90.00
_cell.angle_gamma   90.00
#
_symmetry.space_group_name_H-M   'P 1'
#
loop_
_entity.id
_entity.type
_entity.pdbx_description
1 polymer ?
#
loop_
_entity_poly.entity_id
_entity_poly.type
_entity_poly.pdbx_seq_one_letter_code
_entity_poly.pdbx_strand_id
1 'polypeptide(L)'
;MRRAVALLSVLVVAGCGPRVAATSPSATPKPTVELTTSPAASAAGGAGKQDAVLGPAGMTLQQEIGAVMMVGFTGPLTPAILEDWRQHQFGSLIVVPINHNGGDAIAIRQLIQSVRGVMLHQMMAATNPEGGAGQSAPATTSRGLKALGFDINLAPVADAPDVTAAIADIHAAGMYAAAKSSSDFRAVIAAHVEFVMVGHLTVPSIAVPKDLGYKGVIISDDLQMAALSPQYPPPAAAVRFLKNGGDMVIVSHDLAVADATYAAIRAAVLNGTYPRAQLDGSVQKLLSLGLRYMP
;
A
#
# COMPACT_ATOMS: atom_id res chain seq x y z
N MET A 1 52.86 -26.90 -22.49
CA MET A 1 53.20 -25.71 -23.30
C MET A 1 52.88 -24.47 -22.46
N ARG A 2 53.93 -23.72 -22.12
CA ARG A 2 53.91 -22.54 -21.25
C ARG A 2 53.51 -21.30 -22.07
N ARG A 3 52.68 -20.41 -21.56
CA ARG A 3 52.62 -18.95 -21.94
C ARG A 3 51.93 -18.26 -20.74
N ALA A 4 52.62 -17.52 -19.95
CA ALA A 4 53.23 -16.19 -20.01
C ALA A 4 52.17 -15.11 -19.57
N VAL A 5 52.43 -14.67 -18.32
CA VAL A 5 51.73 -13.55 -17.64
C VAL A 5 52.44 -12.25 -18.09
N ALA A 6 51.68 -11.25 -18.51
CA ALA A 6 52.18 -9.91 -18.77
C ALA A 6 51.72 -8.96 -17.65
N LEU A 7 52.62 -8.48 -16.84
CA LEU A 7 52.46 -7.34 -15.93
C LEU A 7 52.55 -6.04 -16.73
N LEU A 8 51.57 -5.17 -16.54
CA LEU A 8 51.62 -3.79 -17.03
C LEU A 8 51.82 -2.86 -15.84
N SER A 9 53.01 -2.26 -15.78
CA SER A 9 53.39 -1.25 -14.79
C SER A 9 52.90 0.13 -15.23
N VAL A 10 52.17 0.83 -14.37
CA VAL A 10 51.77 2.23 -14.60
C VAL A 10 52.70 3.16 -13.86
N LEU A 11 53.29 4.04 -14.58
CA LEU A 11 54.26 5.07 -14.16
C LEU A 11 53.46 6.26 -13.56
N VAL A 12 53.77 6.64 -12.32
CA VAL A 12 53.24 7.84 -11.68
C VAL A 12 54.20 9.00 -11.97
N VAL A 13 53.72 10.01 -12.67
CA VAL A 13 54.42 11.28 -12.88
C VAL A 13 53.95 12.30 -11.86
N ALA A 14 54.85 12.74 -10.99
CA ALA A 14 54.62 13.82 -10.05
C ALA A 14 54.83 15.17 -10.75
N GLY A 15 53.75 15.95 -10.89
CA GLY A 15 53.79 17.33 -11.38
C GLY A 15 53.70 18.32 -10.22
N CYS A 16 54.76 19.08 -9.96
CA CYS A 16 54.75 20.27 -9.10
C CYS A 16 54.07 21.43 -9.83
N GLY A 17 52.98 21.96 -9.28
CA GLY A 17 52.39 23.24 -9.68
C GLY A 17 52.30 24.21 -8.50
N PRO A 18 52.34 25.53 -8.70
CA PRO A 18 52.57 26.52 -7.66
C PRO A 18 51.34 26.75 -6.77
N ARG A 19 51.60 26.95 -5.46
CA ARG A 19 50.62 27.34 -4.45
C ARG A 19 50.06 28.73 -4.76
N VAL A 20 48.74 28.80 -5.00
CA VAL A 20 48.00 30.06 -4.97
C VAL A 20 47.38 30.19 -3.58
N ALA A 21 47.63 31.33 -2.93
CA ALA A 21 47.12 31.66 -1.61
C ALA A 21 45.59 31.79 -1.64
N ALA A 22 44.92 31.04 -0.77
CA ALA A 22 43.49 31.13 -0.57
C ALA A 22 43.16 32.38 0.25
N THR A 23 42.46 33.33 -0.34
CA THR A 23 41.76 34.40 0.34
C THR A 23 40.43 33.88 0.89
N SER A 24 40.22 34.01 2.19
CA SER A 24 38.98 33.66 2.87
C SER A 24 37.81 34.51 2.35
N PRO A 25 36.68 33.93 1.99
CA PRO A 25 35.48 34.71 1.74
C PRO A 25 34.79 35.14 3.06
N SER A 26 34.50 36.43 3.11
CA SER A 26 33.72 37.13 4.12
C SER A 26 32.37 36.44 4.36
N ALA A 27 32.02 36.32 5.64
CA ALA A 27 30.74 35.75 6.08
C ALA A 27 29.57 36.63 5.63
N THR A 28 28.70 36.08 4.79
CA THR A 28 27.41 36.64 4.47
C THR A 28 26.42 36.37 5.64
N PRO A 29 25.65 37.37 6.10
CA PRO A 29 24.71 37.15 7.21
C PRO A 29 23.56 36.21 6.79
N LYS A 30 23.30 35.23 7.66
CA LYS A 30 22.18 34.29 7.58
C LYS A 30 20.86 35.08 7.62
N PRO A 31 19.89 34.86 6.73
CA PRO A 31 18.59 35.44 6.92
C PRO A 31 17.89 34.80 8.12
N THR A 32 17.55 35.65 9.10
CA THR A 32 16.66 35.28 10.22
C THR A 32 15.26 35.13 9.65
N VAL A 33 14.77 33.88 9.59
CA VAL A 33 13.37 33.61 9.29
C VAL A 33 12.60 33.92 10.58
N GLU A 34 11.92 35.04 10.60
CA GLU A 34 10.85 35.28 11.58
C GLU A 34 9.75 34.27 11.35
N LEU A 35 9.54 33.40 12.34
CA LEU A 35 8.32 32.58 12.44
C LEU A 35 7.14 33.54 12.67
N THR A 36 6.51 33.97 11.61
CA THR A 36 5.15 34.50 11.71
C THR A 36 4.22 33.35 12.09
N THR A 37 3.82 33.34 13.34
CA THR A 37 2.71 32.53 13.86
C THR A 37 1.44 32.99 13.15
N SER A 38 1.05 32.28 12.09
CA SER A 38 -0.28 32.40 11.50
C SER A 38 -1.30 31.82 12.48
N PRO A 39 -2.43 32.45 12.72
CA PRO A 39 -3.40 31.96 13.69
C PRO A 39 -4.06 30.67 13.19
N ALA A 40 -3.68 29.53 13.76
CA ALA A 40 -4.42 28.29 13.65
C ALA A 40 -5.67 28.37 14.52
N ALA A 41 -6.67 29.08 14.06
CA ALA A 41 -7.95 29.14 14.73
C ALA A 41 -9.05 29.29 13.69
N SER A 42 -9.54 28.15 13.16
CA SER A 42 -10.93 27.97 12.70
C SER A 42 -11.23 26.55 12.17
N ALA A 43 -10.31 25.57 12.19
CA ALA A 43 -10.60 24.23 11.71
C ALA A 43 -11.16 23.26 12.79
N ALA A 44 -11.11 23.64 14.07
CA ALA A 44 -11.53 22.76 15.16
C ALA A 44 -13.04 22.53 15.25
N GLY A 45 -13.86 23.44 14.71
CA GLY A 45 -15.33 23.31 14.77
C GLY A 45 -15.95 22.35 13.76
N GLY A 46 -15.24 22.03 12.67
CA GLY A 46 -15.71 21.11 11.63
C GLY A 46 -15.32 19.64 11.87
N ALA A 47 -14.15 19.42 12.47
CA ALA A 47 -13.62 18.08 12.70
C ALA A 47 -14.51 17.24 13.63
N GLY A 48 -14.95 17.80 14.76
CA GLY A 48 -15.78 17.09 15.72
C GLY A 48 -17.17 16.70 15.20
N LYS A 49 -17.73 17.42 14.23
CA LYS A 49 -19.01 17.06 13.60
C LYS A 49 -18.90 15.92 12.61
N GLN A 50 -17.80 15.83 11.88
CA GLN A 50 -17.58 14.73 10.91
C GLN A 50 -17.22 13.40 11.59
N ASP A 51 -16.49 13.45 12.72
CA ASP A 51 -16.21 12.25 13.51
C ASP A 51 -17.49 11.67 14.16
N ALA A 52 -18.50 12.49 14.41
CA ALA A 52 -19.77 12.05 15.01
C ALA A 52 -20.77 11.48 14.02
N VAL A 53 -20.55 11.65 12.70
CA VAL A 53 -21.42 11.09 11.65
C VAL A 53 -20.97 9.66 11.37
N LEU A 54 -21.87 8.71 11.56
CA LEU A 54 -21.64 7.32 11.19
C LEU A 54 -21.82 7.15 9.68
N GLY A 55 -20.91 6.41 9.07
CA GLY A 55 -20.93 6.05 7.67
C GLY A 55 -21.63 4.71 7.38
N PRO A 56 -21.25 4.04 6.29
CA PRO A 56 -21.81 2.74 5.91
C PRO A 56 -21.71 1.71 7.04
N ALA A 57 -22.77 0.92 7.22
CA ALA A 57 -22.89 -0.08 8.27
C ALA A 57 -22.67 0.44 9.72
N GLY A 58 -22.87 1.74 9.95
CA GLY A 58 -22.65 2.35 11.27
C GLY A 58 -21.19 2.56 11.66
N MET A 59 -20.29 2.55 10.69
CA MET A 59 -18.86 2.74 10.91
C MET A 59 -18.53 4.18 11.30
N THR A 60 -17.60 4.33 12.24
CA THR A 60 -16.97 5.63 12.54
C THR A 60 -16.01 6.04 11.41
N LEU A 61 -15.68 7.32 11.32
CA LEU A 61 -14.66 7.79 10.37
C LEU A 61 -13.33 7.05 10.52
N GLN A 62 -12.93 6.75 11.75
CA GLN A 62 -11.72 5.98 12.02
C GLN A 62 -11.76 4.59 11.37
N GLN A 63 -12.87 3.89 11.53
CA GLN A 63 -13.06 2.56 10.94
C GLN A 63 -13.12 2.60 9.41
N GLU A 64 -13.74 3.62 8.82
CA GLU A 64 -13.81 3.79 7.38
C GLU A 64 -12.44 4.05 6.75
N ILE A 65 -11.60 4.87 7.40
CA ILE A 65 -10.23 5.12 6.94
C ILE A 65 -9.41 3.84 7.03
N GLY A 66 -9.50 3.11 8.14
CA GLY A 66 -8.85 1.81 8.26
C GLY A 66 -9.31 0.84 7.16
N ALA A 67 -10.61 0.78 6.89
CA ALA A 67 -11.20 -0.13 5.89
C ALA A 67 -10.60 0.05 4.48
N VAL A 68 -10.24 1.25 4.08
CA VAL A 68 -9.63 1.54 2.77
C VAL A 68 -8.11 1.39 2.74
N MET A 69 -7.53 0.74 3.76
CA MET A 69 -6.10 0.48 3.85
C MET A 69 -5.81 -1.02 3.95
N MET A 70 -4.93 -1.51 3.07
CA MET A 70 -4.31 -2.83 3.15
C MET A 70 -2.89 -2.64 3.67
N VAL A 71 -2.62 -3.15 4.86
CA VAL A 71 -1.40 -2.86 5.60
C VAL A 71 -0.62 -4.13 5.90
N GLY A 72 0.69 -4.05 5.82
CA GLY A 72 1.63 -5.07 6.29
C GLY A 72 2.66 -4.49 7.24
N PHE A 73 3.48 -5.34 7.81
CA PHE A 73 4.57 -4.92 8.70
C PHE A 73 5.76 -5.87 8.57
N THR A 74 6.94 -5.40 8.92
CA THR A 74 8.17 -6.18 8.86
C THR A 74 8.50 -6.80 10.21
N GLY A 75 8.97 -8.06 10.19
CA GLY A 75 9.43 -8.78 11.38
C GLY A 75 8.31 -9.48 12.16
N PRO A 76 8.63 -9.96 13.38
CA PRO A 76 7.70 -10.76 14.17
C PRO A 76 6.51 -9.93 14.68
N LEU A 77 5.36 -10.58 14.80
CA LEU A 77 4.18 -9.98 15.44
C LEU A 77 4.46 -9.70 16.92
N THR A 78 4.23 -8.47 17.36
CA THR A 78 4.41 -8.04 18.74
C THR A 78 3.09 -7.52 19.33
N PRO A 79 2.95 -7.43 20.68
CA PRO A 79 1.80 -6.82 21.31
C PRO A 79 1.56 -5.37 20.85
N ALA A 80 2.61 -4.59 20.58
CA ALA A 80 2.51 -3.23 20.10
C ALA A 80 1.90 -3.17 18.69
N ILE A 81 2.28 -4.10 17.80
CA ILE A 81 1.69 -4.22 16.47
C ILE A 81 0.21 -4.57 16.56
N LEU A 82 -0.16 -5.52 17.43
CA LEU A 82 -1.57 -5.88 17.65
C LEU A 82 -2.40 -4.71 18.18
N GLU A 83 -1.83 -3.93 19.09
CA GLU A 83 -2.48 -2.73 19.63
C GLU A 83 -2.70 -1.67 18.53
N ASP A 84 -1.71 -1.46 17.67
CA ASP A 84 -1.81 -0.56 16.53
C ASP A 84 -2.94 -1.01 15.57
N TRP A 85 -3.00 -2.28 15.22
CA TRP A 85 -4.08 -2.86 14.42
C TRP A 85 -5.46 -2.69 15.07
N ARG A 86 -5.53 -2.88 16.38
CA ARG A 86 -6.77 -2.68 17.16
C ARG A 86 -7.23 -1.22 17.14
N GLN A 87 -6.29 -0.28 17.16
CA GLN A 87 -6.59 1.15 17.12
C GLN A 87 -7.03 1.60 15.72
N HIS A 88 -6.31 1.23 14.68
CA HIS A 88 -6.56 1.72 13.33
C HIS A 88 -7.64 0.95 12.57
N GLN A 89 -7.92 -0.31 12.96
CA GLN A 89 -8.92 -1.16 12.31
C GLN A 89 -8.69 -1.29 10.79
N PHE A 90 -7.44 -1.56 10.37
CA PHE A 90 -7.08 -1.72 8.97
C PHE A 90 -7.92 -2.80 8.27
N GLY A 91 -8.41 -2.52 7.06
CA GLY A 91 -9.34 -3.39 6.32
C GLY A 91 -8.75 -4.71 5.88
N SER A 92 -7.45 -4.72 5.57
CA SER A 92 -6.77 -5.91 5.09
C SER A 92 -5.34 -6.01 5.60
N LEU A 93 -4.92 -7.23 5.95
CA LEU A 93 -3.53 -7.58 6.20
C LEU A 93 -2.89 -8.07 4.91
N ILE A 94 -1.73 -7.52 4.52
CA ILE A 94 -0.90 -8.08 3.45
C ILE A 94 0.33 -8.77 4.02
N VAL A 95 0.56 -10.02 3.61
CA VAL A 95 1.76 -10.78 3.96
C VAL A 95 2.49 -11.15 2.67
N VAL A 96 3.66 -10.56 2.50
CA VAL A 96 4.53 -10.73 1.33
C VAL A 96 5.97 -11.01 1.77
N PRO A 97 6.83 -11.54 0.90
CA PRO A 97 8.19 -11.95 1.29
C PRO A 97 9.02 -10.86 1.98
N ILE A 98 8.88 -9.61 1.56
CA ILE A 98 9.61 -8.46 2.16
C ILE A 98 9.27 -8.23 3.63
N ASN A 99 8.13 -8.73 4.11
CA ASN A 99 7.73 -8.58 5.52
C ASN A 99 8.60 -9.42 6.47
N HIS A 100 9.25 -10.49 5.99
CA HIS A 100 10.04 -11.41 6.82
C HIS A 100 9.28 -11.95 8.04
N ASN A 101 7.96 -12.02 7.98
CA ASN A 101 7.08 -12.47 9.06
C ASN A 101 6.19 -13.66 8.66
N GLY A 102 6.31 -14.15 7.41
CA GLY A 102 5.50 -15.27 6.91
C GLY A 102 5.87 -16.60 7.56
N GLY A 103 7.15 -16.91 7.72
CA GLY A 103 7.60 -18.18 8.30
C GLY A 103 7.04 -19.40 7.57
N ASP A 104 6.70 -20.45 8.35
CA ASP A 104 6.04 -21.65 7.86
C ASP A 104 4.50 -21.52 7.82
N ALA A 105 3.82 -22.56 7.37
CA ALA A 105 2.36 -22.60 7.26
C ALA A 105 1.62 -22.39 8.60
N ILE A 106 2.23 -22.81 9.71
CA ILE A 106 1.65 -22.64 11.05
C ILE A 106 1.80 -21.19 11.49
N ALA A 107 2.99 -20.62 11.30
CA ALA A 107 3.28 -19.24 11.65
C ALA A 107 2.37 -18.24 10.88
N ILE A 108 2.18 -18.46 9.58
CA ILE A 108 1.28 -17.63 8.75
C ILE A 108 -0.17 -17.69 9.28
N ARG A 109 -0.69 -18.89 9.56
CA ARG A 109 -2.05 -19.02 10.11
C ARG A 109 -2.19 -18.33 11.46
N GLN A 110 -1.21 -18.49 12.34
CA GLN A 110 -1.19 -17.85 13.65
C GLN A 110 -1.12 -16.33 13.53
N LEU A 111 -0.30 -15.82 12.64
CA LEU A 111 -0.20 -14.39 12.34
C LEU A 111 -1.57 -13.82 11.92
N ILE A 112 -2.19 -14.41 10.90
CA ILE A 112 -3.49 -13.96 10.38
C ILE A 112 -4.58 -14.05 11.47
N GLN A 113 -4.62 -15.15 12.23
CA GLN A 113 -5.61 -15.32 13.30
C GLN A 113 -5.40 -14.33 14.44
N SER A 114 -4.15 -14.07 14.83
CA SER A 114 -3.85 -13.11 15.90
C SER A 114 -4.27 -11.69 15.53
N VAL A 115 -4.00 -11.26 14.29
CA VAL A 115 -4.45 -9.95 13.82
C VAL A 115 -5.97 -9.90 13.73
N ARG A 116 -6.63 -10.92 13.18
CA ARG A 116 -8.11 -11.00 13.16
C ARG A 116 -8.72 -10.93 14.56
N GLY A 117 -8.04 -11.50 15.56
CA GLY A 117 -8.52 -11.54 16.95
C GLY A 117 -8.62 -10.17 17.62
N VAL A 118 -7.99 -9.13 17.10
CA VAL A 118 -8.07 -7.76 17.63
C VAL A 118 -8.95 -6.83 16.79
N MET A 119 -9.50 -7.33 15.68
CA MET A 119 -10.34 -6.55 14.77
C MET A 119 -11.81 -6.57 15.18
N LEU A 120 -12.49 -5.46 14.96
CA LEU A 120 -13.96 -5.34 15.13
C LEU A 120 -14.71 -5.68 13.85
N HIS A 121 -14.01 -6.15 12.82
CA HIS A 121 -14.58 -6.55 11.54
C HIS A 121 -13.88 -7.79 10.99
N GLN A 122 -14.49 -8.42 10.01
CA GLN A 122 -13.88 -9.54 9.31
C GLN A 122 -12.78 -9.03 8.37
N MET A 123 -11.57 -8.85 8.91
CA MET A 123 -10.40 -8.42 8.15
C MET A 123 -10.04 -9.46 7.08
N MET A 124 -9.77 -9.00 5.86
CA MET A 124 -9.26 -9.83 4.77
C MET A 124 -7.74 -9.97 4.86
N ALA A 125 -7.22 -11.14 4.57
CA ALA A 125 -5.78 -11.37 4.44
C ALA A 125 -5.41 -11.53 2.97
N ALA A 126 -4.39 -10.80 2.53
CA ALA A 126 -3.90 -10.76 1.16
C ALA A 126 -2.45 -11.25 1.06
N THR A 127 -2.10 -11.84 -0.08
CA THR A 127 -0.72 -12.18 -0.42
C THR A 127 -0.47 -12.02 -1.91
N ASN A 128 0.80 -11.79 -2.27
CA ASN A 128 1.29 -11.80 -3.64
C ASN A 128 2.36 -12.89 -3.79
N PRO A 129 1.98 -14.11 -4.15
CA PRO A 129 2.93 -15.24 -4.26
C PRO A 129 3.94 -15.08 -5.40
N GLU A 130 3.67 -14.24 -6.40
CA GLU A 130 4.58 -13.99 -7.55
C GLU A 130 5.49 -12.78 -7.34
N GLY A 131 5.23 -11.95 -6.34
CA GLY A 131 5.85 -10.62 -6.16
C GLY A 131 7.20 -10.60 -5.46
N GLY A 132 7.90 -11.72 -5.31
CA GLY A 132 9.19 -11.73 -4.62
C GLY A 132 10.17 -12.73 -5.18
N ALA A 133 11.30 -12.25 -5.72
CA ALA A 133 12.43 -13.10 -6.06
C ALA A 133 12.89 -13.87 -4.81
N GLY A 134 12.59 -15.16 -4.73
CA GLY A 134 13.32 -16.12 -3.90
C GLY A 134 12.67 -16.66 -2.64
N GLN A 135 11.43 -16.30 -2.28
CA GLN A 135 10.74 -16.99 -1.18
C GLN A 135 9.32 -17.39 -1.62
N SER A 136 9.16 -18.64 -1.96
CA SER A 136 7.86 -19.25 -2.18
C SER A 136 7.04 -19.16 -0.89
N ALA A 137 5.81 -18.63 -0.97
CA ALA A 137 4.83 -18.91 0.08
C ALA A 137 4.79 -20.43 0.29
N PRO A 138 4.59 -20.93 1.52
CA PRO A 138 4.55 -22.37 1.79
C PRO A 138 3.42 -23.11 1.03
N ALA A 139 2.60 -22.38 0.30
CA ALA A 139 1.59 -22.90 -0.62
C ALA A 139 1.60 -22.07 -1.90
N THR A 140 1.86 -22.72 -3.03
CA THR A 140 1.89 -22.09 -4.34
C THR A 140 0.54 -22.13 -5.07
N THR A 141 -0.43 -22.89 -4.58
CA THR A 141 -1.76 -23.02 -5.17
C THR A 141 -2.79 -22.15 -4.44
N SER A 142 -3.82 -21.67 -5.14
CA SER A 142 -4.91 -20.88 -4.54
C SER A 142 -5.58 -21.61 -3.38
N ARG A 143 -5.80 -22.93 -3.49
CA ARG A 143 -6.33 -23.75 -2.38
C ARG A 143 -5.40 -23.81 -1.18
N GLY A 144 -4.10 -23.91 -1.43
CA GLY A 144 -3.09 -23.87 -0.37
C GLY A 144 -3.07 -22.51 0.33
N LEU A 145 -3.14 -21.40 -0.40
CA LEU A 145 -3.23 -20.07 0.18
C LEU A 145 -4.51 -19.90 1.01
N LYS A 146 -5.65 -20.38 0.52
CA LYS A 146 -6.90 -20.36 1.29
C LYS A 146 -6.81 -21.17 2.58
N ALA A 147 -6.16 -22.32 2.55
CA ALA A 147 -5.93 -23.14 3.74
C ALA A 147 -5.00 -22.47 4.78
N LEU A 148 -4.20 -21.50 4.36
CA LEU A 148 -3.40 -20.65 5.25
C LEU A 148 -4.21 -19.49 5.85
N GLY A 149 -5.41 -19.23 5.34
CA GLY A 149 -6.29 -18.17 5.82
C GLY A 149 -6.29 -16.92 4.96
N PHE A 150 -5.65 -16.95 3.79
CA PHE A 150 -5.72 -15.83 2.84
C PHE A 150 -7.08 -15.78 2.14
N ASP A 151 -7.52 -14.55 1.86
CA ASP A 151 -8.78 -14.26 1.17
C ASP A 151 -8.54 -13.64 -0.21
N ILE A 152 -7.43 -12.92 -0.39
CA ILE A 152 -7.11 -12.18 -1.61
C ILE A 152 -5.77 -12.68 -2.16
N ASN A 153 -5.76 -13.04 -3.44
CA ASN A 153 -4.54 -13.31 -4.21
C ASN A 153 -4.25 -12.12 -5.13
N LEU A 154 -3.10 -11.45 -4.92
CA LEU A 154 -2.65 -10.27 -5.67
C LEU A 154 -1.79 -10.63 -6.90
N ALA A 155 -1.62 -11.91 -7.19
CA ALA A 155 -0.67 -12.38 -8.21
C ALA A 155 -1.12 -12.30 -9.68
N PRO A 156 -2.41 -12.37 -10.05
CA PRO A 156 -2.76 -12.40 -11.46
C PRO A 156 -2.28 -11.13 -12.19
N VAL A 157 -1.45 -11.30 -13.22
CA VAL A 157 -1.05 -10.22 -14.11
C VAL A 157 -2.00 -10.21 -15.30
N ALA A 158 -2.70 -9.09 -15.52
CA ALA A 158 -3.76 -8.98 -16.52
C ALA A 158 -3.26 -9.25 -17.97
N ASP A 159 -1.98 -9.00 -18.22
CA ASP A 159 -1.36 -9.19 -19.53
C ASP A 159 -0.86 -10.64 -19.75
N ALA A 160 -1.01 -11.53 -18.75
CA ALA A 160 -0.64 -12.93 -18.89
C ALA A 160 -1.66 -13.67 -19.78
N PRO A 161 -1.19 -14.56 -20.69
CA PRO A 161 -2.06 -15.24 -21.65
C PRO A 161 -3.11 -16.17 -21.00
N ASP A 162 -2.86 -16.62 -19.77
CA ASP A 162 -3.69 -17.52 -19.00
C ASP A 162 -4.41 -16.86 -17.82
N VAL A 163 -4.45 -15.51 -17.77
CA VAL A 163 -4.99 -14.74 -16.64
C VAL A 163 -6.42 -15.12 -16.28
N THR A 164 -7.26 -15.41 -17.27
CA THR A 164 -8.66 -15.84 -17.01
C THR A 164 -8.74 -17.19 -16.33
N ALA A 165 -7.86 -18.12 -16.69
CA ALA A 165 -7.75 -19.43 -16.02
C ALA A 165 -7.21 -19.28 -14.59
N ALA A 166 -6.22 -18.41 -14.37
CA ALA A 166 -5.70 -18.11 -13.05
C ALA A 166 -6.77 -17.50 -12.14
N ILE A 167 -7.57 -16.55 -12.63
CA ILE A 167 -8.70 -15.98 -11.89
C ILE A 167 -9.73 -17.06 -11.54
N ALA A 168 -10.08 -17.92 -12.50
CA ALA A 168 -11.03 -19.02 -12.26
C ALA A 168 -10.53 -20.01 -11.18
N ASP A 169 -9.22 -20.31 -11.14
CA ASP A 169 -8.64 -21.16 -10.08
C ASP A 169 -8.70 -20.48 -8.71
N ILE A 170 -8.45 -19.17 -8.64
CA ILE A 170 -8.57 -18.38 -7.42
C ILE A 170 -10.02 -18.40 -6.90
N HIS A 171 -11.00 -18.18 -7.78
CA HIS A 171 -12.42 -18.26 -7.44
C HIS A 171 -12.85 -19.66 -7.00
N ALA A 172 -12.35 -20.70 -7.68
CA ALA A 172 -12.64 -22.09 -7.31
C ALA A 172 -12.07 -22.47 -5.93
N ALA A 173 -11.05 -21.75 -5.46
CA ALA A 173 -10.52 -21.89 -4.12
C ALA A 173 -11.31 -21.08 -3.06
N GLY A 174 -12.29 -20.29 -3.45
CA GLY A 174 -13.07 -19.41 -2.57
C GLY A 174 -12.26 -18.18 -2.13
N MET A 175 -11.39 -17.67 -3.01
CA MET A 175 -10.60 -16.47 -2.79
C MET A 175 -11.01 -15.37 -3.79
N TYR A 176 -10.69 -14.13 -3.46
CA TYR A 176 -10.79 -12.99 -4.36
C TYR A 176 -9.50 -12.83 -5.18
N ALA A 177 -9.66 -12.46 -6.44
CA ALA A 177 -8.55 -12.14 -7.33
C ALA A 177 -8.32 -10.62 -7.38
N ALA A 178 -7.06 -10.21 -7.33
CA ALA A 178 -6.65 -8.82 -7.55
C ALA A 178 -5.67 -8.76 -8.71
N ALA A 179 -6.16 -8.43 -9.89
CA ALA A 179 -5.35 -8.43 -11.10
C ALA A 179 -4.65 -7.09 -11.34
N LYS A 180 -3.34 -7.16 -11.57
CA LYS A 180 -2.50 -6.00 -11.88
C LYS A 180 -2.37 -5.84 -13.39
N SER A 181 -2.57 -4.62 -13.91
CA SER A 181 -2.20 -4.25 -15.27
C SER A 181 -1.64 -2.84 -15.35
N SER A 182 -0.81 -2.61 -16.35
CA SER A 182 -0.33 -1.28 -16.73
C SER A 182 -1.14 -0.66 -17.87
N SER A 183 -1.90 -1.45 -18.64
CA SER A 183 -2.48 -0.99 -19.90
C SER A 183 -3.87 -1.52 -20.24
N ASP A 184 -4.17 -2.80 -20.02
CA ASP A 184 -5.46 -3.38 -20.42
C ASP A 184 -6.09 -4.25 -19.32
N PHE A 185 -7.29 -3.87 -18.89
CA PHE A 185 -8.06 -4.56 -17.87
C PHE A 185 -9.26 -5.36 -18.44
N ARG A 186 -9.45 -5.38 -19.77
CA ARG A 186 -10.66 -5.99 -20.36
C ARG A 186 -10.82 -7.46 -20.05
N ALA A 187 -9.74 -8.24 -20.17
CA ALA A 187 -9.77 -9.67 -19.91
C ALA A 187 -10.12 -9.98 -18.44
N VAL A 188 -9.51 -9.28 -17.51
CA VAL A 188 -9.73 -9.51 -16.07
C VAL A 188 -11.10 -9.00 -15.60
N ILE A 189 -11.60 -7.90 -16.18
CA ILE A 189 -12.96 -7.42 -15.94
C ILE A 189 -13.99 -8.42 -16.47
N ALA A 190 -13.76 -8.97 -17.67
CA ALA A 190 -14.62 -10.03 -18.25
C ALA A 190 -14.58 -11.32 -17.42
N ALA A 191 -13.47 -11.62 -16.75
CA ALA A 191 -13.33 -12.73 -15.81
C ALA A 191 -13.91 -12.45 -14.41
N HIS A 192 -14.58 -11.30 -14.22
CA HIS A 192 -15.22 -10.88 -12.96
C HIS A 192 -14.26 -10.75 -11.78
N VAL A 193 -13.06 -10.23 -12.03
CA VAL A 193 -12.10 -9.94 -10.95
C VAL A 193 -12.69 -8.94 -9.95
N GLU A 194 -12.48 -9.16 -8.65
CA GLU A 194 -13.03 -8.29 -7.60
C GLU A 194 -12.18 -7.04 -7.37
N PHE A 195 -10.87 -7.18 -7.54
CA PHE A 195 -9.94 -6.07 -7.37
C PHE A 195 -9.13 -5.84 -8.63
N VAL A 196 -8.98 -4.58 -9.02
CA VAL A 196 -8.07 -4.17 -10.07
C VAL A 196 -6.95 -3.34 -9.43
N MET A 197 -5.71 -3.80 -9.58
CA MET A 197 -4.55 -3.07 -9.09
C MET A 197 -3.99 -2.19 -10.20
N VAL A 198 -3.93 -0.89 -9.94
CA VAL A 198 -3.37 0.09 -10.89
C VAL A 198 -1.98 0.53 -10.43
N GLY A 199 -1.04 0.54 -11.37
CA GLY A 199 0.34 0.96 -11.09
C GLY A 199 0.46 2.43 -10.68
N HIS A 200 1.54 2.77 -9.99
CA HIS A 200 1.77 4.08 -9.37
C HIS A 200 1.85 5.27 -10.32
N LEU A 201 2.12 5.06 -11.57
CA LEU A 201 2.77 6.08 -12.39
C LEU A 201 1.82 6.99 -13.15
N THR A 202 0.53 6.69 -13.20
CA THR A 202 -0.37 7.54 -13.98
C THR A 202 -1.74 7.66 -13.35
N VAL A 203 -2.09 8.88 -12.96
CA VAL A 203 -3.47 9.25 -12.61
C VAL A 203 -4.48 8.86 -13.71
N PRO A 204 -4.12 8.85 -15.02
CA PRO A 204 -4.96 8.28 -16.07
C PRO A 204 -5.29 6.79 -15.88
N SER A 205 -4.43 6.00 -15.24
CA SER A 205 -4.67 4.56 -15.08
C SER A 205 -5.87 4.21 -14.19
N ILE A 206 -6.25 5.09 -13.26
CA ILE A 206 -7.46 4.90 -12.42
C ILE A 206 -8.75 5.09 -13.25
N ALA A 207 -8.71 5.93 -14.28
CA ALA A 207 -9.85 6.15 -15.16
C ALA A 207 -10.14 4.93 -16.05
N VAL A 208 -9.11 4.20 -16.48
CA VAL A 208 -9.26 3.09 -17.44
C VAL A 208 -10.23 2.00 -16.97
N PRO A 209 -10.16 1.44 -15.75
CA PRO A 209 -11.15 0.47 -15.30
C PRO A 209 -12.56 1.05 -15.27
N LYS A 210 -12.72 2.32 -14.87
CA LYS A 210 -14.02 3.00 -14.81
C LYS A 210 -14.61 3.22 -16.20
N ASP A 211 -13.79 3.62 -17.15
CA ASP A 211 -14.18 3.82 -18.55
C ASP A 211 -14.61 2.49 -19.19
N LEU A 212 -14.06 1.36 -18.73
CA LEU A 212 -14.48 0.02 -19.10
C LEU A 212 -15.72 -0.49 -18.32
N GLY A 213 -16.34 0.37 -17.49
CA GLY A 213 -17.53 0.04 -16.72
C GLY A 213 -17.28 -0.81 -15.47
N TYR A 214 -16.03 -0.93 -15.01
CA TYR A 214 -15.69 -1.71 -13.81
C TYR A 214 -16.36 -1.16 -12.55
N LYS A 215 -16.98 -2.04 -11.77
CA LYS A 215 -17.72 -1.71 -10.54
C LYS A 215 -17.06 -2.24 -9.27
N GLY A 216 -16.03 -3.08 -9.41
CA GLY A 216 -15.29 -3.64 -8.28
C GLY A 216 -14.37 -2.61 -7.60
N VAL A 217 -13.47 -3.10 -6.78
CA VAL A 217 -12.55 -2.30 -5.98
C VAL A 217 -11.29 -1.98 -6.79
N ILE A 218 -10.93 -0.70 -6.89
CA ILE A 218 -9.68 -0.24 -7.50
C ILE A 218 -8.67 -0.05 -6.37
N ILE A 219 -7.58 -0.84 -6.39
CA ILE A 219 -6.52 -0.77 -5.40
C ILE A 219 -5.24 -0.16 -5.98
N SER A 220 -4.45 0.51 -5.14
CA SER A 220 -3.10 0.95 -5.52
C SER A 220 -2.15 -0.24 -5.61
N ASP A 221 -1.05 -0.08 -6.32
CA ASP A 221 0.16 -0.89 -6.04
C ASP A 221 0.73 -0.47 -4.67
N ASP A 222 1.77 -1.16 -4.18
CA ASP A 222 2.37 -0.80 -2.89
C ASP A 222 2.97 0.61 -2.93
N LEU A 223 2.48 1.48 -2.06
CA LEU A 223 2.91 2.87 -1.97
C LEU A 223 4.37 3.01 -1.47
N GLN A 224 4.97 1.96 -0.95
CA GLN A 224 6.34 1.93 -0.46
C GLN A 224 7.35 1.45 -1.50
N MET A 225 6.94 1.15 -2.72
CA MET A 225 7.88 0.79 -3.79
C MET A 225 8.78 1.98 -4.18
N ALA A 226 10.06 1.69 -4.43
CA ALA A 226 11.07 2.68 -4.79
C ALA A 226 10.76 3.48 -6.08
N ALA A 227 9.81 3.01 -6.89
CA ALA A 227 9.35 3.69 -8.10
C ALA A 227 8.46 4.91 -7.81
N LEU A 228 7.99 5.10 -6.57
CA LEU A 228 7.31 6.34 -6.18
C LEU A 228 8.36 7.45 -6.11
N SER A 229 8.17 8.45 -6.95
CA SER A 229 9.01 9.64 -6.98
C SER A 229 9.12 10.23 -5.57
N PRO A 230 10.29 10.75 -5.17
CA PRO A 230 10.44 11.55 -3.95
C PRO A 230 9.45 12.72 -3.84
N GLN A 231 8.84 13.12 -4.95
CA GLN A 231 7.81 14.17 -4.99
C GLN A 231 6.45 13.71 -4.45
N TYR A 232 6.22 12.39 -4.33
CA TYR A 232 4.96 11.82 -3.84
C TYR A 232 5.25 10.79 -2.76
N PRO A 233 5.55 11.23 -1.52
CA PRO A 233 5.68 10.32 -0.39
C PRO A 233 4.37 9.55 -0.18
N PRO A 234 4.40 8.31 0.35
CA PRO A 234 3.25 7.43 0.49
C PRO A 234 1.98 8.08 1.03
N PRO A 235 2.01 8.91 2.09
CA PRO A 235 0.80 9.57 2.60
C PRO A 235 0.14 10.49 1.56
N ALA A 236 0.93 11.29 0.83
CA ALA A 236 0.40 12.20 -0.20
C ALA A 236 -0.09 11.43 -1.43
N ALA A 237 0.62 10.35 -1.81
CA ALA A 237 0.23 9.46 -2.89
C ALA A 237 -1.11 8.77 -2.58
N ALA A 238 -1.30 8.30 -1.34
CA ALA A 238 -2.54 7.69 -0.87
C ALA A 238 -3.75 8.62 -1.03
N VAL A 239 -3.64 9.82 -0.47
CA VAL A 239 -4.72 10.83 -0.56
C VAL A 239 -5.04 11.15 -2.02
N ARG A 240 -4.01 11.33 -2.85
CA ARG A 240 -4.18 11.60 -4.27
C ARG A 240 -4.86 10.43 -5.00
N PHE A 241 -4.44 9.19 -4.71
CA PHE A 241 -5.02 8.00 -5.30
C PHE A 241 -6.50 7.86 -4.97
N LEU A 242 -6.86 7.92 -3.69
CA LEU A 242 -8.24 7.84 -3.22
C LEU A 242 -9.10 8.96 -3.80
N LYS A 243 -8.64 10.22 -3.72
CA LYS A 243 -9.33 11.38 -4.28
C LYS A 243 -9.63 11.23 -5.79
N ASN A 244 -8.73 10.61 -6.54
CA ASN A 244 -8.91 10.39 -7.98
C ASN A 244 -9.80 9.17 -8.29
N GLY A 245 -10.32 8.51 -7.27
CA GLY A 245 -11.32 7.45 -7.40
C GLY A 245 -10.78 6.04 -7.27
N GLY A 246 -9.58 5.87 -6.70
CA GLY A 246 -9.17 4.61 -6.11
C GLY A 246 -9.99 4.32 -4.85
N ASP A 247 -10.07 3.05 -4.47
CA ASP A 247 -10.91 2.58 -3.38
C ASP A 247 -10.10 2.10 -2.18
N MET A 248 -8.90 1.55 -2.38
CA MET A 248 -8.05 1.03 -1.31
C MET A 248 -6.57 1.25 -1.63
N VAL A 249 -5.77 1.56 -0.62
CA VAL A 249 -4.32 1.75 -0.75
C VAL A 249 -3.55 0.64 -0.05
N ILE A 250 -2.37 0.29 -0.59
CA ILE A 250 -1.47 -0.71 -0.03
C ILE A 250 -0.25 -0.02 0.59
N VAL A 251 0.03 -0.33 1.87
CA VAL A 251 1.27 0.03 2.59
C VAL A 251 1.83 -1.28 3.16
N SER A 252 2.78 -1.89 2.45
CA SER A 252 3.04 -3.33 2.59
C SER A 252 3.95 -3.73 3.74
N HIS A 253 4.79 -2.85 4.30
CA HIS A 253 5.84 -3.32 5.21
C HIS A 253 6.30 -2.37 6.33
N ASP A 254 5.94 -1.09 6.33
CA ASP A 254 6.34 -0.13 7.37
C ASP A 254 5.11 0.49 8.06
N LEU A 255 4.88 0.14 9.33
CA LEU A 255 3.76 0.65 10.11
C LEU A 255 3.82 2.15 10.33
N ALA A 256 5.00 2.74 10.50
CA ALA A 256 5.09 4.19 10.68
C ALA A 256 4.63 4.94 9.41
N VAL A 257 4.86 4.35 8.24
CA VAL A 257 4.31 4.87 6.98
C VAL A 257 2.81 4.63 6.89
N ALA A 258 2.30 3.51 7.40
CA ALA A 258 0.87 3.24 7.47
C ALA A 258 0.15 4.25 8.38
N ASP A 259 0.69 4.53 9.56
CA ASP A 259 0.16 5.53 10.50
C ASP A 259 0.15 6.94 9.90
N ALA A 260 1.25 7.33 9.27
CA ALA A 260 1.35 8.61 8.58
C ALA A 260 0.34 8.70 7.42
N THR A 261 0.12 7.59 6.70
CA THR A 261 -0.86 7.50 5.62
C THR A 261 -2.28 7.60 6.15
N TYR A 262 -2.59 6.88 7.22
CA TYR A 262 -3.87 6.97 7.93
C TYR A 262 -4.17 8.40 8.37
N ALA A 263 -3.21 9.05 9.02
CA ALA A 263 -3.33 10.44 9.49
C ALA A 263 -3.56 11.42 8.32
N ALA A 264 -2.88 11.22 7.19
CA ALA A 264 -3.05 12.04 5.99
C ALA A 264 -4.43 11.88 5.36
N ILE A 265 -4.95 10.64 5.27
CA ILE A 265 -6.31 10.38 4.76
C ILE A 265 -7.33 11.03 5.69
N ARG A 266 -7.18 10.86 7.01
CA ARG A 266 -8.06 11.49 8.00
C ARG A 266 -8.09 13.01 7.87
N ALA A 267 -6.93 13.63 7.78
CA ALA A 267 -6.81 15.08 7.60
C ALA A 267 -7.50 15.54 6.30
N ALA A 268 -7.32 14.79 5.20
CA ALA A 268 -7.93 15.11 3.91
C ALA A 268 -9.46 14.99 3.93
N VAL A 269 -10.02 14.04 4.67
CA VAL A 269 -11.48 13.92 4.85
C VAL A 269 -11.99 15.08 5.71
N LEU A 270 -11.35 15.36 6.84
CA LEU A 270 -11.80 16.39 7.78
C LEU A 270 -11.75 17.81 7.19
N ASN A 271 -10.77 18.09 6.33
CA ASN A 271 -10.66 19.39 5.65
C ASN A 271 -11.43 19.47 4.31
N GLY A 272 -12.12 18.38 3.91
CA GLY A 272 -12.92 18.31 2.69
C GLY A 272 -12.13 18.13 1.40
N THR A 273 -10.80 17.97 1.46
CA THR A 273 -9.96 17.73 0.28
C THR A 273 -10.24 16.36 -0.34
N TYR A 274 -10.59 15.37 0.48
CA TYR A 274 -11.13 14.08 0.08
C TYR A 274 -12.58 13.97 0.58
N PRO A 275 -13.59 14.01 -0.32
CA PRO A 275 -14.98 14.02 0.09
C PRO A 275 -15.39 12.78 0.86
N ARG A 276 -16.07 12.95 2.02
CA ARG A 276 -16.57 11.85 2.83
C ARG A 276 -17.43 10.87 2.03
N ALA A 277 -18.33 11.37 1.19
CA ALA A 277 -19.19 10.53 0.35
C ALA A 277 -18.40 9.62 -0.60
N GLN A 278 -17.19 10.01 -1.01
CA GLN A 278 -16.33 9.16 -1.82
C GLN A 278 -15.70 8.05 -0.98
N LEU A 279 -15.26 8.35 0.25
CA LEU A 279 -14.81 7.34 1.22
C LEU A 279 -15.93 6.33 1.52
N ASP A 280 -17.15 6.81 1.81
CA ASP A 280 -18.32 5.99 2.05
C ASP A 280 -18.59 5.03 0.86
N GLY A 281 -18.47 5.52 -0.36
CA GLY A 281 -18.62 4.71 -1.58
C GLY A 281 -17.58 3.59 -1.70
N SER A 282 -16.31 3.88 -1.36
CA SER A 282 -15.24 2.88 -1.35
C SER A 282 -15.47 1.83 -0.26
N VAL A 283 -15.88 2.26 0.93
CA VAL A 283 -16.23 1.35 2.04
C VAL A 283 -17.40 0.45 1.67
N GLN A 284 -18.44 0.97 1.00
CA GLN A 284 -19.59 0.15 0.55
C GLN A 284 -19.18 -0.96 -0.41
N LYS A 285 -18.24 -0.70 -1.33
CA LYS A 285 -17.71 -1.75 -2.21
C LYS A 285 -17.01 -2.86 -1.41
N LEU A 286 -16.17 -2.47 -0.42
CA LEU A 286 -15.47 -3.43 0.44
C LEU A 286 -16.44 -4.25 1.30
N LEU A 287 -17.48 -3.62 1.85
CA LEU A 287 -18.53 -4.31 2.58
C LEU A 287 -19.28 -5.33 1.69
N SER A 288 -19.50 -5.02 0.43
CA SER A 288 -20.14 -5.94 -0.52
C SER A 288 -19.31 -7.19 -0.81
N LEU A 289 -17.97 -7.11 -0.66
CA LEU A 289 -17.03 -8.22 -0.80
C LEU A 289 -16.85 -9.03 0.50
N GLY A 290 -17.46 -8.62 1.60
CA GLY A 290 -17.42 -9.40 2.85
C GLY A 290 -16.59 -8.79 3.97
N LEU A 291 -16.10 -7.55 3.83
CA LEU A 291 -15.63 -6.77 4.97
C LEU A 291 -16.84 -6.50 5.88
N ARG A 292 -17.09 -7.36 6.84
CA ARG A 292 -18.27 -7.23 7.73
C ARG A 292 -17.82 -6.65 9.06
N TYR A 293 -18.42 -5.53 9.45
CA TYR A 293 -18.32 -5.02 10.80
C TYR A 293 -19.25 -5.83 11.72
N MET A 294 -18.70 -6.28 12.84
CA MET A 294 -19.49 -6.86 13.91
C MET A 294 -19.98 -5.72 14.80
N PRO A 295 -21.27 -5.59 15.07
CA PRO A 295 -21.82 -4.54 15.91
C PRO A 295 -21.36 -4.66 17.37
#